data_bf9167148711d1862a8bb6d04a40d378
#
_entry.id   bf9167148711d1862a8bb6d04a40d378
#
_cell.length_a   1.000
_cell.length_b   1.000
_cell.length_c   1.000
_cell.angle_alpha   90.00
_cell.angle_beta   90.00
_cell.angle_gamma   90.00
#
_symmetry.space_group_name_H-M   'P 1'
#
loop_
_entity.id
_entity.type
_entity.pdbx_description
1 polymer ?
#
loop_
_entity_poly.entity_id
_entity_poly.type
_entity_poly.pdbx_seq_one_letter_code
_entity_poly.pdbx_strand_id
1 'polypeptide(L)'
;MILLDRNEFNFEPSKEVIEALRNFDINKLCFYTRIYDEGKKSIFSVFLSELYGIDEESILLGYGGEDILKNAVHYFLTQEDGNKTMLIPKFSWWYYKSIADEVNGRTLQYPLYEEGNEFKYDFDTLKEMLWQENPKILLLASPNNPTGNGLTPDELDQLLSYVPASTIVLIDEAYASYVSTDVSYIKRLITTYPNIIISRTLSKFYGLPGLRMGFGFMSKELEKFGKYGNKYLGYNRISEDLAIAALQSDEHYRNIARAINEDRAKYEEEIGTLPGFVVYQSVANFILIKYPIEWKEALQKAFKEQNYKVKFMDEPDINTHMRITFGRPEHNRIVIDTIKNLVCK
;
A
#
# COMPACT_ATOMS: atom_id res chain seq x y z
N MET A 1 -13.18 14.38 16.03
CA MET A 1 -11.72 14.06 15.94
C MET A 1 -11.39 13.82 14.50
N ILE A 2 -10.42 14.54 13.96
CA ILE A 2 -9.90 14.34 12.61
C ILE A 2 -8.80 13.28 12.65
N LEU A 3 -8.95 12.20 11.87
CA LEU A 3 -8.07 11.03 11.91
C LEU A 3 -7.05 11.11 10.78
N LEU A 4 -5.78 11.42 11.12
CA LEU A 4 -4.66 11.51 10.19
C LEU A 4 -3.56 10.48 10.55
N ASP A 5 -3.94 9.35 11.17
CA ASP A 5 -3.01 8.36 11.75
C ASP A 5 -2.93 7.02 11.00
N ARG A 6 -3.90 6.71 10.10
CA ARG A 6 -4.00 5.38 9.46
C ARG A 6 -3.91 5.39 7.94
N ASN A 7 -3.50 6.50 7.35
CA ASN A 7 -3.45 6.65 5.89
C ASN A 7 -4.81 6.39 5.24
N GLU A 8 -5.89 6.81 5.93
CA GLU A 8 -7.26 6.76 5.44
C GLU A 8 -7.54 7.95 4.53
N PHE A 9 -8.67 7.90 3.85
CA PHE A 9 -9.07 8.90 2.86
C PHE A 9 -10.00 9.91 3.51
N ASN A 10 -9.58 11.17 3.62
CA ASN A 10 -10.32 12.23 4.29
C ASN A 10 -11.17 13.07 3.32
N PHE A 11 -11.52 12.53 2.17
CA PHE A 11 -12.34 13.18 1.14
C PHE A 11 -13.62 12.39 0.91
N GLU A 12 -14.53 12.95 0.11
CA GLU A 12 -15.75 12.24 -0.26
C GLU A 12 -15.46 11.17 -1.33
N PRO A 13 -16.21 10.05 -1.34
CA PRO A 13 -16.19 9.12 -2.45
C PRO A 13 -16.62 9.81 -3.75
N SER A 14 -16.24 9.24 -4.90
CA SER A 14 -16.68 9.78 -6.18
C SER A 14 -18.20 9.72 -6.36
N LYS A 15 -18.71 10.57 -7.25
CA LYS A 15 -20.15 10.60 -7.58
C LYS A 15 -20.64 9.24 -8.11
N GLU A 16 -19.81 8.59 -8.92
CA GLU A 16 -20.10 7.28 -9.50
C GLU A 16 -20.24 6.21 -8.42
N VAL A 17 -19.38 6.23 -7.40
CA VAL A 17 -19.48 5.31 -6.25
C VAL A 17 -20.77 5.56 -5.47
N ILE A 18 -21.13 6.84 -5.24
CA ILE A 18 -22.36 7.19 -4.53
C ILE A 18 -23.59 6.75 -5.34
N GLU A 19 -23.58 6.95 -6.65
CA GLU A 19 -24.67 6.54 -7.54
C GLU A 19 -24.77 5.01 -7.64
N ALA A 20 -23.67 4.30 -7.76
CA ALA A 20 -23.64 2.84 -7.75
C ALA A 20 -24.25 2.27 -6.46
N LEU A 21 -23.92 2.88 -5.30
CA LEU A 21 -24.51 2.48 -4.00
C LEU A 21 -26.02 2.72 -3.97
N ARG A 22 -26.51 3.86 -4.46
CA ARG A 22 -27.93 4.20 -4.48
C ARG A 22 -28.76 3.29 -5.39
N ASN A 23 -28.17 2.86 -6.50
CA ASN A 23 -28.82 2.05 -7.53
C ASN A 23 -28.56 0.54 -7.34
N PHE A 24 -27.87 0.13 -6.26
CA PHE A 24 -27.56 -1.26 -6.00
C PHE A 24 -28.85 -2.08 -5.81
N ASP A 25 -29.01 -3.15 -6.59
CA ASP A 25 -30.10 -4.10 -6.40
C ASP A 25 -29.87 -4.94 -5.13
N ILE A 26 -30.60 -4.62 -4.06
CA ILE A 26 -30.50 -5.27 -2.78
C ILE A 26 -30.76 -6.78 -2.84
N ASN A 27 -31.53 -7.27 -3.83
CA ASN A 27 -31.80 -8.70 -3.99
C ASN A 27 -30.55 -9.50 -4.32
N LYS A 28 -29.53 -8.88 -4.92
CA LYS A 28 -28.24 -9.52 -5.17
C LYS A 28 -27.59 -10.08 -3.87
N LEU A 29 -27.90 -9.51 -2.71
CA LEU A 29 -27.37 -9.96 -1.41
C LEU A 29 -27.93 -11.31 -0.96
N CYS A 30 -29.06 -11.74 -1.53
CA CYS A 30 -29.69 -13.01 -1.18
C CYS A 30 -29.07 -14.21 -1.90
N PHE A 31 -28.17 -14.00 -2.85
CA PHE A 31 -27.65 -15.04 -3.73
C PHE A 31 -26.12 -14.98 -3.82
N TYR A 32 -25.51 -16.15 -3.87
CA TYR A 32 -24.11 -16.28 -4.28
C TYR A 32 -23.95 -15.84 -5.75
N THR A 33 -22.70 -15.51 -6.13
CA THR A 33 -22.39 -15.27 -7.54
C THR A 33 -22.63 -16.55 -8.37
N ARG A 34 -23.02 -16.38 -9.64
CA ARG A 34 -23.15 -17.50 -10.61
C ARG A 34 -22.03 -17.48 -11.65
N ILE A 35 -21.23 -16.43 -11.70
CA ILE A 35 -20.18 -16.27 -12.70
C ILE A 35 -19.08 -17.33 -12.59
N TYR A 36 -18.97 -17.97 -11.42
CA TYR A 36 -18.05 -19.09 -11.22
C TYR A 36 -18.44 -20.32 -12.07
N ASP A 37 -19.72 -20.52 -12.35
CA ASP A 37 -20.20 -21.57 -13.22
C ASP A 37 -19.72 -21.36 -14.68
N GLU A 38 -19.34 -20.12 -15.03
CA GLU A 38 -18.75 -19.72 -16.31
C GLU A 38 -17.22 -19.77 -16.31
N GLY A 39 -16.61 -20.30 -15.25
CA GLY A 39 -15.16 -20.38 -15.08
C GLY A 39 -14.48 -19.05 -14.72
N LYS A 40 -15.24 -18.06 -14.23
CA LYS A 40 -14.74 -16.75 -13.81
C LYS A 40 -14.80 -16.59 -12.30
N LYS A 41 -13.83 -15.88 -11.72
CA LYS A 41 -13.79 -15.66 -10.25
C LYS A 41 -14.88 -14.69 -9.78
N SER A 42 -15.12 -13.61 -10.56
CA SER A 42 -15.95 -12.50 -10.16
C SER A 42 -16.20 -11.56 -11.33
N ILE A 43 -17.30 -10.78 -11.28
CA ILE A 43 -17.51 -9.66 -12.21
C ILE A 43 -16.37 -8.64 -12.10
N PHE A 44 -15.80 -8.48 -10.91
CA PHE A 44 -14.69 -7.57 -10.69
C PHE A 44 -13.40 -8.07 -11.31
N SER A 45 -13.10 -9.39 -11.26
CA SER A 45 -11.91 -9.94 -11.95
C SER A 45 -12.02 -9.84 -13.47
N VAL A 46 -13.21 -10.03 -14.04
CA VAL A 46 -13.45 -9.82 -15.46
C VAL A 46 -13.22 -8.36 -15.85
N PHE A 47 -13.77 -7.42 -15.09
CA PHE A 47 -13.54 -5.99 -15.30
C PHE A 47 -12.05 -5.62 -15.24
N LEU A 48 -11.32 -6.13 -14.23
CA LEU A 48 -9.87 -5.90 -14.11
C LEU A 48 -9.09 -6.50 -15.28
N SER A 49 -9.47 -7.69 -15.75
CA SER A 49 -8.87 -8.34 -16.92
C SER A 49 -8.97 -7.46 -18.17
N GLU A 50 -10.13 -6.88 -18.40
CA GLU A 50 -10.37 -5.95 -19.51
C GLU A 50 -9.58 -4.64 -19.33
N LEU A 51 -9.65 -4.05 -18.12
CA LEU A 51 -9.02 -2.77 -17.81
C LEU A 51 -7.49 -2.83 -17.95
N TYR A 52 -6.86 -3.92 -17.48
CA TYR A 52 -5.40 -4.07 -17.48
C TYR A 52 -4.88 -4.85 -18.70
N GLY A 53 -5.75 -5.46 -19.50
CA GLY A 53 -5.37 -6.31 -20.63
C GLY A 53 -4.55 -7.54 -20.21
N ILE A 54 -4.89 -8.12 -19.05
CA ILE A 54 -4.23 -9.26 -18.40
C ILE A 54 -5.23 -10.42 -18.33
N ASP A 55 -4.78 -11.65 -18.57
CA ASP A 55 -5.63 -12.82 -18.45
C ASP A 55 -6.29 -12.91 -17.06
N GLU A 56 -7.58 -13.22 -17.02
CA GLU A 56 -8.36 -13.27 -15.77
C GLU A 56 -7.77 -14.24 -14.74
N GLU A 57 -7.15 -15.32 -15.21
CA GLU A 57 -6.46 -16.31 -14.39
C GLU A 57 -5.29 -15.71 -13.59
N SER A 58 -4.62 -14.68 -14.13
CA SER A 58 -3.54 -13.95 -13.47
C SER A 58 -4.03 -12.83 -12.52
N ILE A 59 -5.34 -12.60 -12.43
CA ILE A 59 -5.94 -11.65 -11.49
C ILE A 59 -6.13 -12.32 -10.13
N LEU A 60 -5.72 -11.66 -9.07
CA LEU A 60 -5.97 -12.03 -7.68
C LEU A 60 -7.03 -11.12 -7.09
N LEU A 61 -7.92 -11.67 -6.27
CA LEU A 61 -8.87 -10.90 -5.49
C LEU A 61 -8.74 -11.25 -4.01
N GLY A 62 -9.02 -10.28 -3.13
CA GLY A 62 -8.95 -10.48 -1.68
C GLY A 62 -9.82 -9.51 -0.91
N TYR A 63 -10.08 -9.83 0.35
CA TYR A 63 -10.75 -8.93 1.31
C TYR A 63 -9.79 -7.83 1.78
N GLY A 64 -9.48 -6.89 0.86
CA GLY A 64 -8.40 -5.90 0.94
C GLY A 64 -7.07 -6.47 0.44
N GLY A 65 -6.08 -5.57 0.23
CA GLY A 65 -4.73 -6.00 -0.16
C GLY A 65 -4.07 -6.90 0.88
N GLU A 66 -4.40 -6.70 2.16
CA GLU A 66 -3.87 -7.54 3.24
C GLU A 66 -4.21 -9.03 3.10
N ASP A 67 -5.38 -9.39 2.56
CA ASP A 67 -5.77 -10.79 2.34
C ASP A 67 -4.89 -11.44 1.26
N ILE A 68 -4.55 -10.69 0.21
CA ILE A 68 -3.63 -11.17 -0.84
C ILE A 68 -2.23 -11.38 -0.26
N LEU A 69 -1.73 -10.40 0.51
CA LEU A 69 -0.42 -10.50 1.16
C LEU A 69 -0.36 -11.69 2.12
N LYS A 70 -1.39 -11.83 2.97
CA LYS A 70 -1.50 -12.94 3.92
C LYS A 70 -1.55 -14.29 3.21
N ASN A 71 -2.40 -14.43 2.20
CA ASN A 71 -2.51 -15.66 1.42
C ASN A 71 -1.19 -16.04 0.75
N ALA A 72 -0.46 -15.06 0.19
CA ALA A 72 0.85 -15.31 -0.41
C ALA A 72 1.87 -15.77 0.62
N VAL A 73 2.01 -15.05 1.73
CA VAL A 73 2.96 -15.41 2.80
C VAL A 73 2.62 -16.79 3.37
N HIS A 74 1.36 -17.05 3.68
CA HIS A 74 0.95 -18.34 4.23
C HIS A 74 1.19 -19.48 3.25
N TYR A 75 0.81 -19.30 1.97
CA TYR A 75 1.01 -20.34 0.96
C TYR A 75 2.49 -20.70 0.81
N PHE A 76 3.32 -19.75 0.50
CA PHE A 76 4.72 -20.01 0.18
C PHE A 76 5.59 -20.41 1.39
N LEU A 77 5.19 -20.03 2.59
CA LEU A 77 5.89 -20.45 3.81
C LEU A 77 5.35 -21.77 4.40
N THR A 78 4.22 -22.32 3.91
CA THR A 78 3.63 -23.55 4.47
C THR A 78 3.39 -24.65 3.48
N GLN A 79 2.96 -24.34 2.26
CA GLN A 79 2.54 -25.34 1.26
C GLN A 79 3.70 -25.85 0.39
N GLU A 80 4.83 -25.18 0.46
CA GLU A 80 6.04 -25.59 -0.24
C GLU A 80 7.15 -25.92 0.76
N ASP A 81 7.89 -26.98 0.47
CA ASP A 81 9.07 -27.35 1.26
C ASP A 81 10.19 -26.34 1.07
N GLY A 82 11.01 -26.17 2.11
CA GLY A 82 12.23 -25.38 2.03
C GLY A 82 12.35 -24.26 3.07
N ASN A 83 13.05 -23.21 2.69
CA ASN A 83 13.36 -22.08 3.54
C ASN A 83 12.12 -21.23 3.84
N LYS A 84 11.78 -21.03 5.12
CA LYS A 84 10.67 -20.20 5.58
C LYS A 84 11.07 -18.75 5.86
N THR A 85 12.12 -18.28 5.21
CA THR A 85 12.63 -16.90 5.40
C THR A 85 11.94 -15.95 4.42
N MET A 86 11.53 -14.81 4.94
CA MET A 86 10.98 -13.68 4.22
C MET A 86 11.81 -12.43 4.49
N LEU A 87 12.26 -11.76 3.42
CA LEU A 87 12.90 -10.45 3.51
C LEU A 87 11.83 -9.36 3.41
N ILE A 88 11.89 -8.38 4.32
CA ILE A 88 10.99 -7.21 4.36
C ILE A 88 11.81 -5.92 4.54
N PRO A 89 11.30 -4.74 4.17
CA PRO A 89 11.99 -3.48 4.45
C PRO A 89 12.11 -3.22 5.97
N LYS A 90 13.22 -2.63 6.42
CA LYS A 90 13.47 -2.35 7.84
C LYS A 90 12.35 -1.48 8.46
N PHE A 91 12.04 -0.36 7.88
CA PHE A 91 10.94 0.49 8.31
C PHE A 91 9.74 0.20 7.41
N SER A 92 8.86 -0.69 7.84
CA SER A 92 7.73 -1.12 7.03
C SER A 92 6.49 -1.37 7.87
N TRP A 93 5.39 -1.71 7.23
CA TRP A 93 4.16 -2.03 7.93
C TRP A 93 4.34 -3.27 8.80
N TRP A 94 4.10 -3.12 10.11
CA TRP A 94 4.27 -4.18 11.12
C TRP A 94 3.58 -5.50 10.77
N TYR A 95 2.53 -5.43 9.97
CA TYR A 95 1.72 -6.57 9.57
C TYR A 95 2.51 -7.60 8.75
N TYR A 96 3.51 -7.19 7.97
CA TYR A 96 4.33 -8.12 7.21
C TYR A 96 5.03 -9.16 8.11
N LYS A 97 5.55 -8.72 9.24
CA LYS A 97 6.12 -9.61 10.24
C LYS A 97 5.05 -10.48 10.88
N SER A 98 3.91 -9.90 11.27
CA SER A 98 2.83 -10.61 11.93
C SER A 98 2.30 -11.79 11.11
N ILE A 99 2.07 -11.62 9.81
CA ILE A 99 1.57 -12.71 8.96
C ILE A 99 2.60 -13.83 8.71
N ALA A 100 3.89 -13.53 8.77
CA ALA A 100 4.94 -14.55 8.72
C ALA A 100 5.02 -15.31 10.06
N ASP A 101 4.93 -14.60 11.19
CA ASP A 101 4.94 -15.20 12.53
C ASP A 101 3.75 -16.17 12.73
N GLU A 102 2.57 -15.90 12.15
CA GLU A 102 1.40 -16.79 12.19
C GLU A 102 1.67 -18.20 11.65
N VAL A 103 2.65 -18.34 10.77
CA VAL A 103 3.02 -19.63 10.13
C VAL A 103 4.43 -20.08 10.50
N ASN A 104 4.99 -19.55 11.57
CA ASN A 104 6.36 -19.80 12.03
C ASN A 104 7.41 -19.47 10.95
N GLY A 105 7.17 -18.44 10.16
CA GLY A 105 8.13 -17.90 9.21
C GLY A 105 9.17 -17.03 9.90
N ARG A 106 10.39 -17.02 9.37
CA ARG A 106 11.49 -16.15 9.81
C ARG A 106 11.51 -14.89 8.98
N THR A 107 11.34 -13.70 9.60
CA THR A 107 11.50 -12.42 8.92
C THR A 107 12.88 -11.84 9.15
N LEU A 108 13.52 -11.37 8.08
CA LEU A 108 14.73 -10.58 8.11
C LEU A 108 14.46 -9.23 7.43
N GLN A 109 15.06 -8.18 7.97
CA GLN A 109 14.85 -6.83 7.48
C GLN A 109 16.07 -6.37 6.66
N TYR A 110 15.83 -6.02 5.38
CA TYR A 110 16.83 -5.34 4.59
C TYR A 110 16.80 -3.83 4.86
N PRO A 111 17.97 -3.16 4.89
CA PRO A 111 18.05 -1.78 5.35
C PRO A 111 17.47 -0.78 4.35
N LEU A 112 17.00 0.32 4.93
CA LEU A 112 16.83 1.61 4.26
C LEU A 112 17.81 2.60 4.90
N TYR A 113 18.28 3.55 4.13
CA TYR A 113 19.13 4.64 4.62
C TYR A 113 18.55 6.01 4.26
N GLU A 114 18.93 7.02 5.05
CA GLU A 114 18.57 8.41 4.80
C GLU A 114 19.61 9.06 3.89
N GLU A 115 19.17 9.70 2.80
CA GLU A 115 19.99 10.55 1.95
C GLU A 115 19.30 11.91 1.83
N GLY A 116 19.81 12.90 2.57
CA GLY A 116 19.14 14.20 2.68
C GLY A 116 17.77 14.07 3.37
N ASN A 117 16.71 14.38 2.63
CA ASN A 117 15.32 14.22 3.08
C ASN A 117 14.58 13.06 2.36
N GLU A 118 15.32 12.05 1.92
CA GLU A 118 14.77 10.85 1.29
C GLU A 118 15.19 9.59 2.05
N PHE A 119 14.28 8.62 2.09
CA PHE A 119 14.62 7.23 2.41
C PHE A 119 14.85 6.46 1.12
N LYS A 120 15.93 5.68 1.09
CA LYS A 120 16.27 4.82 -0.05
C LYS A 120 16.49 3.38 0.39
N TYR A 121 16.18 2.44 -0.48
CA TYR A 121 16.51 1.03 -0.28
C TYR A 121 18.00 0.81 -0.50
N ASP A 122 18.63 0.07 0.40
CA ASP A 122 20.01 -0.38 0.23
C ASP A 122 20.02 -1.67 -0.63
N PHE A 123 20.09 -1.48 -1.95
CA PHE A 123 20.08 -2.58 -2.90
C PHE A 123 21.33 -3.45 -2.84
N ASP A 124 22.48 -2.91 -2.47
CA ASP A 124 23.71 -3.69 -2.37
C ASP A 124 23.60 -4.66 -1.19
N THR A 125 23.21 -4.18 -0.03
CA THR A 125 22.95 -5.06 1.13
C THR A 125 21.80 -6.04 0.84
N LEU A 126 20.71 -5.60 0.18
CA LEU A 126 19.62 -6.50 -0.19
C LEU A 126 20.08 -7.63 -1.10
N LYS A 127 20.93 -7.33 -2.08
CA LYS A 127 21.49 -8.34 -2.99
C LYS A 127 22.36 -9.36 -2.24
N GLU A 128 23.18 -8.92 -1.29
CA GLU A 128 23.95 -9.80 -0.43
C GLU A 128 23.04 -10.70 0.42
N MET A 129 22.00 -10.13 1.03
CA MET A 129 21.03 -10.88 1.83
C MET A 129 20.28 -11.92 1.00
N LEU A 130 19.87 -11.59 -0.24
CA LEU A 130 19.24 -12.54 -1.15
C LEU A 130 20.12 -13.75 -1.43
N TRP A 131 21.40 -13.52 -1.63
CA TRP A 131 22.35 -14.59 -1.90
C TRP A 131 22.67 -15.44 -0.65
N GLN A 132 22.89 -14.80 0.51
CA GLN A 132 23.27 -15.47 1.75
C GLN A 132 22.13 -16.26 2.39
N GLU A 133 20.93 -15.65 2.41
CA GLU A 133 19.77 -16.19 3.13
C GLU A 133 18.88 -17.06 2.25
N ASN A 134 19.00 -16.94 0.91
CA ASN A 134 18.15 -17.63 -0.08
C ASN A 134 16.67 -17.64 0.35
N PRO A 135 16.05 -16.46 0.55
CA PRO A 135 14.73 -16.35 1.13
C PRO A 135 13.66 -16.95 0.21
N LYS A 136 12.57 -17.45 0.81
CA LYS A 136 11.41 -17.89 0.05
C LYS A 136 10.62 -16.72 -0.52
N ILE A 137 10.54 -15.61 0.23
CA ILE A 137 9.81 -14.41 -0.17
C ILE A 137 10.71 -13.18 -0.03
N LEU A 138 10.77 -12.35 -1.06
CA LEU A 138 11.17 -10.95 -0.98
C LEU A 138 9.91 -10.10 -1.05
N LEU A 139 9.59 -9.39 0.03
CA LEU A 139 8.52 -8.40 0.03
C LEU A 139 9.10 -7.02 -0.27
N LEU A 140 8.55 -6.37 -1.28
CA LEU A 140 8.82 -4.98 -1.66
C LEU A 140 7.57 -4.15 -1.38
N ALA A 141 7.72 -3.02 -0.69
CA ALA A 141 6.64 -2.06 -0.51
C ALA A 141 6.94 -0.80 -1.33
N SER A 142 6.16 -0.54 -2.36
CA SER A 142 6.40 0.60 -3.25
C SER A 142 5.10 1.29 -3.65
N PRO A 143 4.80 2.45 -3.04
CA PRO A 143 5.49 3.19 -1.96
C PRO A 143 5.48 2.50 -0.59
N ASN A 144 6.56 2.68 0.18
CA ASN A 144 6.72 2.10 1.51
C ASN A 144 6.01 2.93 2.60
N ASN A 145 5.50 2.27 3.60
CA ASN A 145 4.89 2.86 4.79
C ASN A 145 5.71 2.43 6.03
N PRO A 146 6.34 3.37 6.78
CA PRO A 146 5.98 4.79 6.91
C PRO A 146 6.87 5.77 6.12
N THR A 147 7.87 5.35 5.40
CA THR A 147 8.92 6.21 4.84
C THR A 147 8.49 6.98 3.58
N GLY A 148 7.46 6.52 2.87
CA GLY A 148 6.88 7.22 1.72
C GLY A 148 7.64 7.09 0.40
N ASN A 149 8.85 6.50 0.42
CA ASN A 149 9.65 6.26 -0.79
C ASN A 149 9.04 5.16 -1.66
N GLY A 150 9.19 5.28 -2.97
CA GLY A 150 8.82 4.26 -3.95
C GLY A 150 9.99 3.90 -4.84
N LEU A 151 9.84 2.84 -5.62
CA LEU A 151 10.76 2.43 -6.66
C LEU A 151 10.31 3.00 -8.00
N THR A 152 11.24 3.52 -8.76
CA THR A 152 11.02 3.78 -10.17
C THR A 152 10.94 2.47 -10.96
N PRO A 153 10.35 2.45 -12.17
CA PRO A 153 10.35 1.26 -13.02
C PRO A 153 11.76 0.70 -13.29
N ASP A 154 12.74 1.59 -13.50
CA ASP A 154 14.12 1.18 -13.77
C ASP A 154 14.79 0.56 -12.54
N GLU A 155 14.59 1.11 -11.34
CA GLU A 155 15.07 0.53 -10.09
C GLU A 155 14.44 -0.82 -9.80
N LEU A 156 13.14 -0.96 -10.09
CA LEU A 156 12.44 -2.23 -9.95
C LEU A 156 12.98 -3.27 -10.92
N ASP A 157 13.19 -2.93 -12.19
CA ASP A 157 13.78 -3.84 -13.19
C ASP A 157 15.22 -4.23 -12.82
N GLN A 158 16.02 -3.28 -12.37
CA GLN A 158 17.38 -3.56 -11.87
C GLN A 158 17.34 -4.55 -10.70
N LEU A 159 16.49 -4.32 -9.72
CA LEU A 159 16.32 -5.21 -8.58
C LEU A 159 15.89 -6.61 -9.03
N LEU A 160 14.87 -6.72 -9.86
CA LEU A 160 14.32 -7.99 -10.32
C LEU A 160 15.35 -8.81 -11.13
N SER A 161 16.29 -8.16 -11.80
CA SER A 161 17.31 -8.83 -12.62
C SER A 161 18.24 -9.75 -11.83
N TYR A 162 18.40 -9.54 -10.52
CA TYR A 162 19.25 -10.37 -9.66
C TYR A 162 18.51 -11.18 -8.60
N VAL A 163 17.17 -11.06 -8.53
CA VAL A 163 16.39 -11.92 -7.64
C VAL A 163 16.29 -13.34 -8.21
N PRO A 164 16.66 -14.39 -7.43
CA PRO A 164 16.55 -15.76 -7.89
C PRO A 164 15.09 -16.12 -8.22
N ALA A 165 14.89 -16.91 -9.29
CA ALA A 165 13.54 -17.37 -9.68
C ALA A 165 12.85 -18.25 -8.62
N SER A 166 13.62 -18.81 -7.68
CA SER A 166 13.10 -19.57 -6.52
C SER A 166 12.55 -18.68 -5.40
N THR A 167 12.87 -17.38 -5.41
CA THR A 167 12.37 -16.39 -4.46
C THR A 167 11.13 -15.73 -5.02
N ILE A 168 10.00 -15.83 -4.34
CA ILE A 168 8.76 -15.12 -4.72
C ILE A 168 8.93 -13.63 -4.42
N VAL A 169 8.70 -12.77 -5.41
CA VAL A 169 8.69 -11.33 -5.23
C VAL A 169 7.25 -10.87 -5.00
N LEU A 170 6.97 -10.47 -3.78
CA LEU A 170 5.66 -9.96 -3.36
C LEU A 170 5.72 -8.43 -3.27
N ILE A 171 5.08 -7.75 -4.21
CA ILE A 171 5.11 -6.28 -4.31
C ILE A 171 3.80 -5.73 -3.71
N ASP A 172 3.91 -5.00 -2.61
CA ASP A 172 2.79 -4.24 -2.04
C ASP A 172 2.72 -2.85 -2.68
N GLU A 173 1.74 -2.68 -3.53
CA GLU A 173 1.44 -1.43 -4.24
C GLU A 173 0.22 -0.69 -3.69
N ALA A 174 -0.02 -0.77 -2.38
CA ALA A 174 -1.18 -0.11 -1.76
C ALA A 174 -1.26 1.40 -2.06
N TYR A 175 -0.15 2.05 -2.34
CA TYR A 175 -0.07 3.49 -2.63
C TYR A 175 0.35 3.82 -4.07
N ALA A 176 0.57 2.84 -4.94
CA ALA A 176 1.14 3.05 -6.28
C ALA A 176 0.32 4.00 -7.16
N SER A 177 -1.01 4.01 -7.01
CA SER A 177 -1.88 4.91 -7.80
C SER A 177 -1.70 6.41 -7.48
N TYR A 178 -1.03 6.75 -6.37
CA TYR A 178 -0.60 8.14 -6.10
C TYR A 178 0.63 8.54 -6.92
N VAL A 179 1.44 7.57 -7.33
CA VAL A 179 2.67 7.78 -8.13
C VAL A 179 2.32 7.94 -9.60
N SER A 180 1.60 6.96 -10.14
CA SER A 180 1.22 6.92 -11.54
C SER A 180 -0.06 6.11 -11.75
N THR A 181 -0.81 6.50 -12.77
CA THR A 181 -1.95 5.76 -13.29
C THR A 181 -1.58 4.91 -14.51
N ASP A 182 -0.35 5.02 -15.02
CA ASP A 182 0.15 4.05 -16.01
C ASP A 182 0.37 2.70 -15.33
N VAL A 183 -0.34 1.71 -15.82
CA VAL A 183 -0.35 0.34 -15.31
C VAL A 183 0.25 -0.66 -16.30
N SER A 184 0.77 -0.17 -17.43
CA SER A 184 1.32 -0.98 -18.52
C SER A 184 2.49 -1.89 -18.05
N TYR A 185 3.26 -1.43 -17.08
CA TYR A 185 4.37 -2.17 -16.50
C TYR A 185 3.93 -3.46 -15.79
N ILE A 186 2.71 -3.52 -15.26
CA ILE A 186 2.20 -4.71 -14.53
C ILE A 186 2.19 -5.93 -15.46
N LYS A 187 1.58 -5.78 -16.65
CA LYS A 187 1.55 -6.85 -17.64
C LYS A 187 2.95 -7.31 -18.01
N ARG A 188 3.86 -6.36 -18.25
CA ARG A 188 5.26 -6.64 -18.55
C ARG A 188 5.93 -7.46 -17.43
N LEU A 189 5.79 -7.03 -16.18
CA LEU A 189 6.42 -7.71 -15.05
C LEU A 189 5.95 -9.15 -14.91
N ILE A 190 4.64 -9.40 -14.87
CA ILE A 190 4.11 -10.75 -14.66
C ILE A 190 4.29 -11.70 -15.85
N THR A 191 4.61 -11.15 -17.04
CA THR A 191 4.95 -11.97 -18.22
C THR A 191 6.45 -12.20 -18.38
N THR A 192 7.28 -11.32 -17.83
CA THR A 192 8.75 -11.43 -17.92
C THR A 192 9.32 -12.29 -16.81
N TYR A 193 8.80 -12.17 -15.59
CA TYR A 193 9.31 -12.86 -14.41
C TYR A 193 8.30 -13.91 -13.93
N PRO A 194 8.73 -15.16 -13.66
CA PRO A 194 7.83 -16.26 -13.31
C PRO A 194 7.35 -16.25 -11.86
N ASN A 195 7.88 -15.38 -11.03
CA ASN A 195 7.79 -15.40 -9.57
C ASN A 195 7.23 -14.11 -8.95
N ILE A 196 6.47 -13.31 -9.71
CA ILE A 196 5.93 -12.02 -9.29
C ILE A 196 4.49 -12.14 -8.79
N ILE A 197 4.22 -11.49 -7.66
CA ILE A 197 2.87 -11.18 -7.15
C ILE A 197 2.82 -9.70 -6.84
N ILE A 198 1.82 -9.00 -7.38
CA ILE A 198 1.57 -7.56 -7.11
C ILE A 198 0.25 -7.46 -6.37
N SER A 199 0.25 -6.82 -5.19
CA SER A 199 -0.95 -6.56 -4.40
C SER A 199 -1.36 -5.10 -4.49
N ARG A 200 -2.64 -4.84 -4.79
CA ARG A 200 -3.27 -3.51 -4.80
C ARG A 200 -4.53 -3.49 -3.94
N THR A 201 -5.01 -2.30 -3.62
CA THR A 201 -6.17 -2.13 -2.75
C THR A 201 -6.99 -0.89 -3.13
N LEU A 202 -8.30 -0.96 -2.88
CA LEU A 202 -9.18 0.20 -2.96
C LEU A 202 -9.18 1.04 -1.66
N SER A 203 -8.42 0.62 -0.65
CA SER A 203 -8.43 1.25 0.67
C SER A 203 -7.74 2.60 0.75
N LYS A 204 -6.83 2.94 -0.20
CA LYS A 204 -5.96 4.12 -0.12
C LYS A 204 -6.32 5.16 -1.18
N PHE A 205 -5.88 4.99 -2.41
CA PHE A 205 -6.13 5.95 -3.49
C PHE A 205 -7.63 6.13 -3.76
N TYR A 206 -8.38 5.05 -3.82
CA TYR A 206 -9.83 5.07 -4.06
C TYR A 206 -10.67 5.34 -2.80
N GLY A 207 -10.05 5.48 -1.63
CA GLY A 207 -10.71 5.93 -0.42
C GLY A 207 -11.79 5.02 0.15
N LEU A 208 -11.77 3.73 -0.15
CA LEU A 208 -12.83 2.77 0.18
C LEU A 208 -12.35 1.62 1.12
N PRO A 209 -11.68 1.93 2.26
CA PRO A 209 -11.20 0.88 3.17
C PRO A 209 -12.35 0.04 3.76
N GLY A 210 -13.54 0.62 3.90
CA GLY A 210 -14.73 -0.05 4.43
C GLY A 210 -15.30 -1.12 3.50
N LEU A 211 -15.03 -1.09 2.20
CA LEU A 211 -15.47 -2.12 1.25
C LEU A 211 -14.74 -3.45 1.43
N ARG A 212 -13.57 -3.44 2.05
CA ARG A 212 -12.71 -4.63 2.16
C ARG A 212 -12.48 -5.31 0.81
N MET A 213 -12.14 -4.52 -0.23
CA MET A 213 -11.82 -5.04 -1.55
C MET A 213 -10.37 -4.70 -1.91
N GLY A 214 -9.62 -5.75 -2.27
CA GLY A 214 -8.29 -5.68 -2.84
C GLY A 214 -8.21 -6.54 -4.10
N PHE A 215 -7.24 -6.25 -4.92
CA PHE A 215 -6.95 -6.99 -6.13
C PHE A 215 -5.44 -7.06 -6.35
N GLY A 216 -5.02 -7.94 -7.21
CA GLY A 216 -3.61 -8.09 -7.53
C GLY A 216 -3.40 -8.88 -8.80
N PHE A 217 -2.15 -9.08 -9.11
CA PHE A 217 -1.70 -9.74 -10.33
C PHE A 217 -0.59 -10.73 -10.00
N MET A 218 -0.54 -11.81 -10.74
CA MET A 218 0.51 -12.82 -10.56
C MET A 218 1.02 -13.34 -11.90
N SER A 219 2.26 -13.79 -11.88
CA SER A 219 2.83 -14.54 -13.00
C SER A 219 2.07 -15.85 -13.21
N LYS A 220 1.93 -16.26 -14.45
CA LYS A 220 1.15 -17.46 -14.83
C LYS A 220 1.67 -18.75 -14.18
N GLU A 221 2.96 -18.84 -13.93
CA GLU A 221 3.63 -19.94 -13.26
C GLU A 221 3.17 -20.15 -11.82
N LEU A 222 2.52 -19.14 -11.22
CA LEU A 222 1.99 -19.18 -9.86
C LEU A 222 0.50 -19.64 -9.79
N GLU A 223 -0.01 -20.30 -10.82
CA GLU A 223 -1.41 -20.76 -10.92
C GLU A 223 -1.90 -21.52 -9.67
N LYS A 224 -1.05 -22.36 -9.06
CA LYS A 224 -1.41 -23.09 -7.83
C LYS A 224 -1.72 -22.16 -6.66
N PHE A 225 -0.94 -21.10 -6.52
CA PHE A 225 -1.20 -20.05 -5.53
C PHE A 225 -2.50 -19.31 -5.87
N GLY A 226 -2.73 -18.97 -7.11
CA GLY A 226 -3.96 -18.33 -7.56
C GLY A 226 -5.21 -19.14 -7.16
N LYS A 227 -5.16 -20.46 -7.38
CA LYS A 227 -6.24 -21.39 -6.97
C LYS A 227 -6.41 -21.46 -5.45
N TYR A 228 -5.33 -21.42 -4.68
CA TYR A 228 -5.38 -21.39 -3.21
C TYR A 228 -6.11 -20.15 -2.67
N GLY A 229 -5.88 -19.00 -3.27
CA GLY A 229 -6.49 -17.72 -2.86
C GLY A 229 -7.96 -17.54 -3.27
N ASN A 230 -8.47 -18.35 -4.21
CA ASN A 230 -9.80 -18.17 -4.78
C ASN A 230 -10.93 -18.37 -3.75
N LYS A 231 -11.95 -17.53 -3.86
CA LYS A 231 -13.18 -17.62 -3.05
C LYS A 231 -14.29 -18.24 -3.90
N TYR A 232 -14.49 -19.55 -3.81
CA TYR A 232 -15.40 -20.34 -4.63
C TYR A 232 -16.84 -19.76 -4.71
N LEU A 233 -17.37 -19.25 -3.60
CA LEU A 233 -18.71 -18.69 -3.56
C LEU A 233 -18.75 -17.18 -3.92
N GLY A 234 -17.61 -16.62 -4.35
CA GLY A 234 -17.48 -15.23 -4.76
C GLY A 234 -17.19 -14.25 -3.62
N TYR A 235 -17.31 -12.99 -3.96
CA TYR A 235 -17.03 -11.86 -3.08
C TYR A 235 -18.31 -11.13 -2.70
N ASN A 236 -18.18 -10.12 -1.85
CA ASN A 236 -19.30 -9.27 -1.47
C ASN A 236 -19.81 -8.49 -2.70
N ARG A 237 -21.05 -8.76 -3.10
CA ARG A 237 -21.67 -8.25 -4.34
C ARG A 237 -21.72 -6.72 -4.41
N ILE A 238 -22.01 -6.04 -3.30
CA ILE A 238 -22.00 -4.58 -3.24
C ILE A 238 -20.58 -4.03 -3.35
N SER A 239 -19.59 -4.70 -2.74
CA SER A 239 -18.20 -4.28 -2.82
C SER A 239 -17.66 -4.37 -4.25
N GLU A 240 -18.07 -5.39 -5.02
CA GLU A 240 -17.68 -5.53 -6.43
C GLU A 240 -18.23 -4.38 -7.30
N ASP A 241 -19.53 -4.07 -7.19
CA ASP A 241 -20.15 -3.00 -7.96
C ASP A 241 -19.53 -1.63 -7.62
N LEU A 242 -19.28 -1.33 -6.34
CA LEU A 242 -18.64 -0.09 -5.90
C LEU A 242 -17.15 -0.01 -6.28
N ALA A 243 -16.45 -1.15 -6.28
CA ALA A 243 -15.07 -1.23 -6.73
C ALA A 243 -14.92 -0.87 -8.21
N ILE A 244 -15.80 -1.40 -9.05
CA ILE A 244 -15.86 -1.08 -10.49
C ILE A 244 -16.14 0.44 -10.69
N ALA A 245 -17.13 0.98 -9.99
CA ALA A 245 -17.46 2.39 -10.06
C ALA A 245 -16.27 3.29 -9.65
N ALA A 246 -15.54 2.90 -8.61
CA ALA A 246 -14.35 3.63 -8.16
C ALA A 246 -13.24 3.65 -9.21
N LEU A 247 -12.95 2.50 -9.83
CA LEU A 247 -11.93 2.38 -10.88
C LEU A 247 -12.31 3.13 -12.16
N GLN A 248 -13.60 3.38 -12.40
CA GLN A 248 -14.10 4.20 -13.50
C GLN A 248 -14.09 5.71 -13.21
N SER A 249 -13.82 6.11 -11.97
CA SER A 249 -13.84 7.51 -11.50
C SER A 249 -12.47 8.16 -11.43
N ASP A 250 -11.56 7.81 -12.31
CA ASP A 250 -10.14 8.14 -12.24
C ASP A 250 -9.86 9.64 -12.09
N GLU A 251 -10.61 10.50 -12.79
CA GLU A 251 -10.43 11.95 -12.72
C GLU A 251 -10.69 12.52 -11.32
N HIS A 252 -11.70 12.03 -10.61
CA HIS A 252 -12.01 12.45 -9.24
C HIS A 252 -10.81 12.20 -8.32
N TYR A 253 -10.26 10.99 -8.35
CA TYR A 253 -9.15 10.60 -7.48
C TYR A 253 -7.83 11.28 -7.86
N ARG A 254 -7.59 11.51 -9.16
CA ARG A 254 -6.42 12.29 -9.61
C ARG A 254 -6.47 13.75 -9.16
N ASN A 255 -7.66 14.36 -9.15
CA ASN A 255 -7.83 15.73 -8.64
C ASN A 255 -7.44 15.80 -7.16
N ILE A 256 -7.85 14.81 -6.36
CA ILE A 256 -7.48 14.72 -4.94
C ILE A 256 -5.97 14.47 -4.78
N ALA A 257 -5.37 13.59 -5.60
CA ALA A 257 -3.93 13.37 -5.57
C ALA A 257 -3.13 14.64 -5.91
N ARG A 258 -3.62 15.48 -6.83
CA ARG A 258 -3.01 16.80 -7.13
C ARG A 258 -3.07 17.73 -5.91
N ALA A 259 -4.22 17.84 -5.24
CA ALA A 259 -4.36 18.63 -4.02
C ALA A 259 -3.44 18.13 -2.89
N ILE A 260 -3.28 16.80 -2.75
CA ILE A 260 -2.32 16.20 -1.81
C ILE A 260 -0.88 16.62 -2.14
N ASN A 261 -0.50 16.65 -3.43
CA ASN A 261 0.84 17.07 -3.83
C ASN A 261 1.09 18.56 -3.57
N GLU A 262 0.09 19.41 -3.77
CA GLU A 262 0.16 20.83 -3.42
C GLU A 262 0.35 21.05 -1.91
N ASP A 263 -0.37 20.29 -1.10
CA ASP A 263 -0.24 20.37 0.36
C ASP A 263 1.09 19.78 0.84
N ARG A 264 1.60 18.73 0.19
CA ARG A 264 2.95 18.19 0.47
C ARG A 264 4.02 19.26 0.33
N ALA A 265 3.99 20.04 -0.76
CA ALA A 265 4.92 21.13 -0.97
C ALA A 265 4.87 22.17 0.16
N LYS A 266 3.67 22.47 0.72
CA LYS A 266 3.54 23.37 1.86
C LYS A 266 4.19 22.83 3.14
N TYR A 267 4.09 21.51 3.40
CA TYR A 267 4.81 20.90 4.54
C TYR A 267 6.32 21.02 4.35
N GLU A 268 6.83 20.75 3.16
CA GLU A 268 8.26 20.89 2.84
C GLU A 268 8.74 22.34 3.03
N GLU A 269 8.02 23.30 2.51
CA GLU A 269 8.36 24.72 2.59
C GLU A 269 8.28 25.28 4.02
N GLU A 270 7.22 24.93 4.77
CA GLU A 270 6.93 25.59 6.02
C GLU A 270 7.45 24.84 7.26
N ILE A 271 7.48 23.51 7.22
CA ILE A 271 7.97 22.69 8.33
C ILE A 271 9.42 22.29 8.13
N GLY A 272 9.83 21.98 6.88
CA GLY A 272 11.21 21.61 6.57
C GLY A 272 12.24 22.71 6.85
N THR A 273 11.80 23.98 7.01
CA THR A 273 12.65 25.11 7.37
C THR A 273 12.78 25.31 8.88
N LEU A 274 12.02 24.61 9.70
CA LEU A 274 12.08 24.73 11.16
C LEU A 274 13.34 24.05 11.71
N PRO A 275 14.03 24.64 12.70
CA PRO A 275 15.25 24.06 13.27
C PRO A 275 15.04 22.63 13.80
N GLY A 276 15.82 21.68 13.27
CA GLY A 276 15.80 20.28 13.70
C GLY A 276 14.64 19.45 13.14
N PHE A 277 13.76 20.03 12.31
CA PHE A 277 12.73 19.28 11.58
C PHE A 277 13.25 18.83 10.22
N VAL A 278 12.87 17.63 9.81
CA VAL A 278 13.08 17.11 8.46
C VAL A 278 11.75 16.58 7.94
N VAL A 279 11.31 17.09 6.82
CA VAL A 279 10.12 16.60 6.11
C VAL A 279 10.62 15.69 4.99
N TYR A 280 10.33 14.38 5.11
CA TYR A 280 10.81 13.41 4.12
C TYR A 280 9.95 13.42 2.86
N GLN A 281 10.59 13.27 1.73
CA GLN A 281 9.89 13.09 0.45
C GLN A 281 9.02 11.84 0.50
N SER A 282 7.80 11.98 0.00
CA SER A 282 6.82 10.89 -0.02
C SER A 282 6.04 10.94 -1.33
N VAL A 283 5.78 9.78 -1.89
CA VAL A 283 4.90 9.61 -3.06
C VAL A 283 3.58 8.93 -2.70
N ALA A 284 3.24 8.86 -1.40
CA ALA A 284 2.01 8.29 -0.87
C ALA A 284 1.03 9.37 -0.38
N ASN A 285 -0.10 8.97 0.23
CA ASN A 285 -1.06 9.89 0.85
C ASN A 285 -0.72 10.29 2.30
N PHE A 286 0.53 10.21 2.66
CA PHE A 286 1.04 10.62 3.97
C PHE A 286 2.44 11.19 3.82
N ILE A 287 2.91 11.84 4.88
CA ILE A 287 4.25 12.38 4.99
C ILE A 287 4.87 11.93 6.31
N LEU A 288 6.16 11.63 6.31
CA LEU A 288 6.94 11.37 7.51
C LEU A 288 7.74 12.61 7.87
N ILE A 289 7.69 13.02 9.13
CA ILE A 289 8.38 14.21 9.64
C ILE A 289 9.21 13.81 10.84
N LYS A 290 10.54 14.05 10.78
CA LYS A 290 11.43 14.00 11.93
C LYS A 290 11.31 15.30 12.72
N TYR A 291 11.34 15.21 14.04
CA TYR A 291 11.29 16.36 14.94
C TYR A 291 12.26 16.17 16.10
N PRO A 292 12.78 17.26 16.71
CA PRO A 292 13.58 17.17 17.92
C PRO A 292 12.79 16.53 19.07
N ILE A 293 13.37 15.57 19.77
CA ILE A 293 12.68 14.72 20.75
C ILE A 293 11.99 15.52 21.87
N GLU A 294 12.55 16.67 22.24
CA GLU A 294 11.99 17.59 23.25
C GLU A 294 10.60 18.12 22.89
N TRP A 295 10.23 18.10 21.62
CA TRP A 295 8.90 18.53 21.17
C TRP A 295 7.83 17.44 21.22
N LYS A 296 8.20 16.17 21.47
CA LYS A 296 7.27 15.03 21.36
C LYS A 296 5.99 15.23 22.18
N GLU A 297 6.14 15.50 23.49
CA GLU A 297 4.98 15.65 24.38
C GLU A 297 4.15 16.89 24.05
N ALA A 298 4.80 18.00 23.70
CA ALA A 298 4.14 19.23 23.34
C ALA A 298 3.35 19.07 22.03
N LEU A 299 3.91 18.41 21.01
CA LEU A 299 3.22 18.12 19.76
C LEU A 299 2.02 17.19 19.98
N GLN A 300 2.18 16.12 20.77
CA GLN A 300 1.08 15.19 21.09
C GLN A 300 -0.06 15.93 21.80
N LYS A 301 0.25 16.80 22.76
CA LYS A 301 -0.73 17.59 23.48
C LYS A 301 -1.43 18.59 22.55
N ALA A 302 -0.68 19.31 21.73
CA ALA A 302 -1.22 20.31 20.82
C ALA A 302 -2.19 19.69 19.79
N PHE A 303 -1.84 18.58 19.17
CA PHE A 303 -2.74 17.87 18.26
C PHE A 303 -4.00 17.37 18.96
N LYS A 304 -3.86 16.83 20.17
CA LYS A 304 -5.01 16.38 20.97
C LYS A 304 -5.96 17.53 21.31
N GLU A 305 -5.43 18.67 21.70
CA GLU A 305 -6.21 19.90 22.00
C GLU A 305 -6.95 20.44 20.78
N GLN A 306 -6.35 20.31 19.59
CA GLN A 306 -6.97 20.66 18.31
C GLN A 306 -7.93 19.56 17.80
N ASN A 307 -8.10 18.47 18.54
CA ASN A 307 -8.94 17.31 18.16
C ASN A 307 -8.45 16.60 16.88
N TYR A 308 -7.13 16.55 16.67
CA TYR A 308 -6.45 15.82 15.61
C TYR A 308 -5.71 14.62 16.15
N LYS A 309 -5.67 13.53 15.34
CA LYS A 309 -4.90 12.33 15.65
C LYS A 309 -3.89 12.06 14.54
N VAL A 310 -2.61 12.13 14.87
CA VAL A 310 -1.49 11.78 13.98
C VAL A 310 -0.74 10.56 14.54
N LYS A 311 0.04 9.85 13.72
CA LYS A 311 0.81 8.69 14.18
C LYS A 311 2.22 9.13 14.58
N PHE A 312 2.52 9.11 15.86
CA PHE A 312 3.90 9.14 16.36
C PHE A 312 4.49 7.75 16.25
N MET A 313 5.69 7.67 15.70
CA MET A 313 6.38 6.39 15.53
C MET A 313 6.97 5.93 16.86
N ASP A 314 7.02 4.60 17.06
CA ASP A 314 7.45 3.99 18.32
C ASP A 314 8.70 3.09 18.13
N GLU A 315 9.06 2.75 16.88
CA GLU A 315 10.23 1.95 16.56
C GLU A 315 11.52 2.72 16.97
N PRO A 316 12.53 2.05 17.54
CA PRO A 316 13.69 2.71 18.16
C PRO A 316 14.40 3.72 17.24
N ASP A 317 14.60 3.38 15.98
CA ASP A 317 15.37 4.22 15.04
C ASP A 317 14.54 5.37 14.43
N ILE A 318 13.22 5.35 14.58
CA ILE A 318 12.30 6.37 14.07
C ILE A 318 11.34 6.91 15.15
N ASN A 319 11.65 6.75 16.44
CA ASN A 319 10.83 7.22 17.57
C ASN A 319 10.78 8.74 17.73
N THR A 320 11.58 9.45 16.95
CA THR A 320 11.57 10.92 16.79
C THR A 320 10.84 11.35 15.52
N HIS A 321 10.00 10.48 14.98
CA HIS A 321 9.24 10.78 13.77
C HIS A 321 7.74 10.72 14.02
N MET A 322 7.00 11.50 13.25
CA MET A 322 5.55 11.40 13.16
C MET A 322 5.13 11.23 11.70
N ARG A 323 4.18 10.35 11.46
CA ARG A 323 3.56 10.17 10.14
C ARG A 323 2.20 10.84 10.13
N ILE A 324 1.97 11.71 9.17
CA ILE A 324 0.75 12.49 9.02
C ILE A 324 0.08 12.07 7.71
N THR A 325 -1.13 11.57 7.79
CA THR A 325 -1.98 11.33 6.61
C THR A 325 -2.47 12.67 6.07
N PHE A 326 -2.41 12.89 4.77
CA PHE A 326 -2.99 14.11 4.19
C PHE A 326 -4.51 14.10 4.36
N GLY A 327 -5.00 15.16 4.98
CA GLY A 327 -6.42 15.48 5.09
C GLY A 327 -6.87 16.40 3.96
N ARG A 328 -8.05 17.02 4.15
CA ARG A 328 -8.46 18.15 3.30
C ARG A 328 -7.51 19.33 3.49
N PRO A 329 -7.38 20.26 2.53
CA PRO A 329 -6.44 21.38 2.63
C PRO A 329 -6.56 22.18 3.93
N GLU A 330 -7.78 22.40 4.42
CA GLU A 330 -8.03 23.07 5.70
C GLU A 330 -7.47 22.28 6.91
N HIS A 331 -7.53 20.94 6.88
CA HIS A 331 -6.95 20.11 7.93
C HIS A 331 -5.42 20.17 7.91
N ASN A 332 -4.82 20.08 6.72
CA ASN A 332 -3.38 20.16 6.53
C ASN A 332 -2.85 21.53 6.98
N ARG A 333 -3.58 22.62 6.70
CA ARG A 333 -3.23 23.97 7.16
C ARG A 333 -3.19 24.04 8.70
N ILE A 334 -4.22 23.52 9.38
CA ILE A 334 -4.27 23.49 10.84
C ILE A 334 -3.09 22.71 11.43
N VAL A 335 -2.73 21.59 10.84
CA VAL A 335 -1.57 20.77 11.28
C VAL A 335 -0.28 21.58 11.16
N ILE A 336 -0.03 22.20 10.00
CA ILE A 336 1.14 23.05 9.77
C ILE A 336 1.19 24.21 10.78
N ASP A 337 0.09 24.94 10.95
CA ASP A 337 0.00 26.05 11.89
C ASP A 337 0.21 25.61 13.34
N THR A 338 -0.29 24.43 13.72
CA THR A 338 -0.09 23.87 15.06
C THR A 338 1.38 23.65 15.35
N ILE A 339 2.12 23.04 14.40
CA ILE A 339 3.57 22.81 14.55
C ILE A 339 4.32 24.15 14.62
N LYS A 340 4.06 25.06 13.68
CA LYS A 340 4.74 26.39 13.63
C LYS A 340 4.49 27.21 14.89
N ASN A 341 3.24 27.32 15.34
CA ASN A 341 2.90 28.08 16.53
C ASN A 341 3.51 27.51 17.82
N LEU A 342 3.82 26.21 17.82
CA LEU A 342 4.48 25.59 18.97
C LEU A 342 5.98 25.87 18.98
N VAL A 343 6.64 25.80 17.81
CA VAL A 343 8.10 25.87 17.67
C VAL A 343 8.62 27.30 17.54
N CYS A 344 7.84 28.22 16.99
CA CYS A 344 8.24 29.60 16.74
C CYS A 344 7.86 30.56 17.89
N LYS A 345 7.43 30.04 19.05
CA LYS A 345 7.23 30.84 20.28
C LYS A 345 8.54 31.01 21.03
#